data_cd046cbd762c30dec7faf0ce1fc40aea
#
_entry.id   cd046cbd762c30dec7faf0ce1fc40aea
#
_cell.length_a   1.000
_cell.length_b   1.000
_cell.length_c   1.000
_cell.angle_alpha   90.00
_cell.angle_beta   90.00
_cell.angle_gamma   90.00
#
_symmetry.space_group_name_H-M   'P 1'
#
loop_
_entity.id
_entity.type
_entity.pdbx_description
1 polymer ?
#
loop_
_entity_poly.entity_id
_entity_poly.type
_entity_poly.pdbx_seq_one_letter_code
_entity_poly.pdbx_strand_id
1 'polypeptide(L)'
;PLASPDLRDAVRCAALLLPGGGDMEPRRYGQANTASRGLEPERDAGELFLLEQFIMEKKPVLGICRGLQVLNVFFGGTLIQDLPGHSQAAGRDRLHRVRTAPSPLQDLFGETLVVNSAHHQAADRLGQGLRAVQWAIDGTVEAVIHQSLPVWGVQWHPERLAGPLSLS
;
A
#
# COMPACT_ATOMS: atom_id res chain seq x y z
N PRO A 1 4.70 -11.96 11.15
CA PRO A 1 3.72 -13.00 11.37
C PRO A 1 2.64 -12.43 12.26
N LEU A 2 1.53 -11.98 11.65
CA LEU A 2 0.33 -11.67 12.42
C LEU A 2 -0.38 -12.99 12.78
N ALA A 3 0.25 -13.76 13.62
CA ALA A 3 -0.45 -14.73 14.43
C ALA A 3 -0.93 -14.01 15.69
N SER A 4 -1.79 -13.02 15.55
CA SER A 4 -2.65 -12.68 16.66
C SER A 4 -3.77 -13.70 16.66
N PRO A 5 -3.88 -14.56 17.68
CA PRO A 5 -4.91 -15.58 17.71
C PRO A 5 -6.33 -15.00 17.83
N ASP A 6 -6.48 -13.72 18.02
CA ASP A 6 -7.80 -13.07 18.12
C ASP A 6 -7.81 -11.69 17.44
N LEU A 7 -8.42 -11.63 16.24
CA LEU A 7 -8.67 -10.38 15.52
C LEU A 7 -9.46 -9.36 16.36
N ARG A 8 -10.22 -9.82 17.38
CA ARG A 8 -10.97 -8.96 18.31
C ARG A 8 -10.05 -8.13 19.21
N ASP A 9 -8.85 -8.62 19.53
CA ASP A 9 -7.88 -7.82 20.28
C ASP A 9 -7.21 -6.78 19.40
N ALA A 10 -7.00 -7.09 18.10
CA ALA A 10 -6.41 -6.16 17.17
C ALA A 10 -7.28 -4.89 16.97
N VAL A 11 -8.61 -4.99 16.99
CA VAL A 11 -9.50 -3.82 16.84
C VAL A 11 -9.40 -2.81 17.97
N ARG A 12 -8.83 -3.19 19.13
CA ARG A 12 -8.59 -2.28 20.26
C ARG A 12 -7.35 -1.40 20.09
N CYS A 13 -6.51 -1.69 19.10
CA CYS A 13 -5.32 -0.88 18.82
C CYS A 13 -5.72 0.54 18.36
N ALA A 14 -4.81 1.50 18.57
CA ALA A 14 -5.03 2.91 18.23
C ALA A 14 -4.86 3.18 16.73
N ALA A 15 -4.11 2.34 16.01
CA ALA A 15 -3.85 2.46 14.58
C ALA A 15 -3.63 1.08 13.96
N LEU A 16 -3.80 0.97 12.63
CA LEU A 16 -3.56 -0.23 11.83
C LEU A 16 -2.40 0.00 10.86
N LEU A 17 -1.43 -0.91 10.87
CA LEU A 17 -0.40 -1.00 9.84
C LEU A 17 -0.63 -2.26 9.00
N LEU A 18 -0.81 -2.08 7.70
CA LEU A 18 -0.85 -3.17 6.72
C LEU A 18 0.51 -3.26 6.02
N PRO A 19 1.30 -4.30 6.29
CA PRO A 19 2.64 -4.44 5.74
C PRO A 19 2.64 -4.99 4.30
N GLY A 20 3.82 -5.02 3.69
CA GLY A 20 4.08 -5.71 2.43
C GLY A 20 3.85 -7.22 2.49
N GLY A 21 3.87 -7.90 1.35
CA GLY A 21 3.67 -9.35 1.24
C GLY A 21 3.40 -9.84 -0.17
N GLY A 22 2.86 -11.03 -0.29
CA GLY A 22 2.37 -11.62 -1.55
C GLY A 22 1.18 -10.86 -2.12
N ASP A 23 0.77 -11.22 -3.33
CA ASP A 23 -0.27 -10.49 -4.05
C ASP A 23 -1.66 -10.74 -3.45
N MET A 24 -2.52 -9.74 -3.63
CA MET A 24 -3.92 -9.86 -3.28
C MET A 24 -4.68 -10.69 -4.32
N GLU A 25 -5.65 -11.48 -3.88
CA GLU A 25 -6.44 -12.33 -4.75
C GLU A 25 -7.27 -11.50 -5.75
N PRO A 26 -7.08 -11.69 -7.09
CA PRO A 26 -7.71 -10.85 -8.13
C PRO A 26 -9.24 -10.82 -8.09
N ARG A 27 -9.89 -11.91 -7.67
CA ARG A 27 -11.36 -11.93 -7.52
C ARG A 27 -11.89 -10.87 -6.56
N ARG A 28 -11.06 -10.40 -5.61
CA ARG A 28 -11.42 -9.37 -4.65
C ARG A 28 -11.65 -8.01 -5.28
N TYR A 29 -11.07 -7.79 -6.45
CA TYR A 29 -11.28 -6.58 -7.26
C TYR A 29 -11.89 -6.87 -8.64
N GLY A 30 -12.61 -8.01 -8.75
CA GLY A 30 -13.43 -8.34 -9.91
C GLY A 30 -12.66 -8.79 -11.15
N GLN A 31 -11.43 -9.27 -11.00
CA GLN A 31 -10.58 -9.72 -12.11
C GLN A 31 -10.26 -11.21 -12.03
N ALA A 32 -10.00 -11.83 -13.20
CA ALA A 32 -9.36 -13.13 -13.26
C ALA A 32 -7.87 -13.00 -12.89
N ASN A 33 -7.29 -14.07 -12.35
CA ASN A 33 -5.85 -14.11 -12.12
C ASN A 33 -5.11 -14.30 -13.45
N THR A 34 -4.28 -13.33 -13.82
CA THR A 34 -3.43 -13.35 -15.01
C THR A 34 -1.94 -13.38 -14.67
N ALA A 35 -1.55 -12.87 -13.51
CA ALA A 35 -0.14 -12.76 -13.12
C ALA A 35 0.10 -12.71 -11.61
N SER A 36 -0.95 -12.65 -10.79
CA SER A 36 -0.82 -12.59 -9.33
C SER A 36 -0.29 -13.91 -8.78
N ARG A 37 0.60 -13.82 -7.79
CA ARG A 37 1.32 -14.94 -7.19
C ARG A 37 1.47 -14.76 -5.67
N GLY A 38 1.75 -15.88 -4.97
CA GLY A 38 1.89 -15.83 -3.51
C GLY A 38 0.61 -15.43 -2.81
N LEU A 39 -0.55 -15.86 -3.34
CA LEU A 39 -1.87 -15.51 -2.82
C LEU A 39 -2.07 -16.09 -1.42
N GLU A 40 -2.60 -15.27 -0.52
CA GLU A 40 -2.92 -15.62 0.87
C GLU A 40 -4.39 -15.23 1.16
N PRO A 41 -5.39 -16.00 0.69
CA PRO A 41 -6.81 -15.61 0.79
C PRO A 41 -7.31 -15.37 2.22
N GLU A 42 -6.77 -16.11 3.19
CA GLU A 42 -7.09 -15.94 4.62
C GLU A 42 -6.54 -14.62 5.15
N ARG A 43 -5.33 -14.24 4.74
CA ARG A 43 -4.74 -12.95 5.07
C ARG A 43 -5.54 -11.81 4.45
N ASP A 44 -5.93 -11.93 3.18
CA ASP A 44 -6.80 -10.95 2.52
C ASP A 44 -8.09 -10.74 3.31
N ALA A 45 -8.74 -11.84 3.72
CA ALA A 45 -9.99 -11.76 4.48
C ALA A 45 -9.78 -11.09 5.85
N GLY A 46 -8.71 -11.44 6.56
CA GLY A 46 -8.38 -10.86 7.86
C GLY A 46 -8.04 -9.38 7.79
N GLU A 47 -7.24 -8.97 6.78
CA GLU A 47 -6.87 -7.56 6.61
C GLU A 47 -8.06 -6.70 6.19
N LEU A 48 -8.94 -7.19 5.31
CA LEU A 48 -10.17 -6.48 4.92
C LEU A 48 -11.14 -6.34 6.10
N PHE A 49 -11.27 -7.38 6.94
CA PHE A 49 -12.06 -7.30 8.16
C PHE A 49 -11.51 -6.25 9.13
N LEU A 50 -10.21 -6.25 9.39
CA LEU A 50 -9.59 -5.25 10.26
C LEU A 50 -9.77 -3.83 9.70
N LEU A 51 -9.56 -3.65 8.39
CA LEU A 51 -9.80 -2.36 7.73
C LEU A 51 -11.21 -1.85 7.98
N GLU A 52 -12.23 -2.67 7.78
CA GLU A 52 -13.61 -2.28 8.02
C GLU A 52 -13.81 -1.73 9.43
N GLN A 53 -13.28 -2.43 10.46
CA GLN A 53 -13.40 -2.00 11.85
C GLN A 53 -12.69 -0.66 12.10
N PHE A 54 -11.45 -0.51 11.60
CA PHE A 54 -10.67 0.72 11.79
C PHE A 54 -11.27 1.91 11.05
N ILE A 55 -11.80 1.70 9.86
CA ILE A 55 -12.49 2.73 9.06
C ILE A 55 -13.77 3.18 9.73
N MET A 56 -14.59 2.25 10.24
CA MET A 56 -15.82 2.59 10.99
C MET A 56 -15.52 3.45 12.23
N GLU A 57 -14.43 3.16 12.93
CA GLU A 57 -14.01 3.92 14.10
C GLU A 57 -13.15 5.16 13.75
N LYS A 58 -12.92 5.44 12.47
CA LYS A 58 -12.06 6.53 11.97
C LYS A 58 -10.66 6.51 12.57
N LYS A 59 -10.14 5.34 12.86
CA LYS A 59 -8.77 5.15 13.35
C LYS A 59 -7.75 5.28 12.21
N PRO A 60 -6.51 5.72 12.53
CA PRO A 60 -5.45 5.83 11.54
C PRO A 60 -5.08 4.46 10.93
N VAL A 61 -4.88 4.48 9.61
CA VAL A 61 -4.41 3.31 8.86
C VAL A 61 -3.26 3.70 7.93
N LEU A 62 -2.18 2.91 7.96
CA LEU A 62 -1.07 3.02 7.01
C LEU A 62 -0.91 1.70 6.24
N GLY A 63 -0.94 1.77 4.92
CA GLY A 63 -0.61 0.64 4.04
C GLY A 63 0.78 0.80 3.42
N ILE A 64 1.62 -0.24 3.50
CA ILE A 64 2.95 -0.30 2.89
C ILE A 64 2.94 -1.36 1.79
N CYS A 65 3.35 -1.01 0.57
CA CYS A 65 3.47 -1.87 -0.60
C CYS A 65 2.14 -2.64 -0.86
N ARG A 66 2.06 -3.93 -0.54
CA ARG A 66 0.80 -4.68 -0.59
C ARG A 66 -0.31 -3.99 0.24
N GLY A 67 0.02 -3.38 1.37
CA GLY A 67 -0.95 -2.67 2.20
C GLY A 67 -1.63 -1.50 1.49
N LEU A 68 -0.93 -0.73 0.64
CA LEU A 68 -1.54 0.26 -0.24
C LEU A 68 -2.53 -0.38 -1.21
N GLN A 69 -2.18 -1.55 -1.78
CA GLN A 69 -3.02 -2.27 -2.72
C GLN A 69 -4.30 -2.79 -2.04
N VAL A 70 -4.18 -3.31 -0.81
CA VAL A 70 -5.33 -3.72 0.01
C VAL A 70 -6.24 -2.53 0.30
N LEU A 71 -5.69 -1.37 0.66
CA LEU A 71 -6.47 -0.13 0.81
C LEU A 71 -7.22 0.22 -0.48
N ASN A 72 -6.53 0.19 -1.63
CA ASN A 72 -7.15 0.51 -2.90
C ASN A 72 -8.33 -0.41 -3.22
N VAL A 73 -8.15 -1.71 -3.04
CA VAL A 73 -9.21 -2.72 -3.27
C VAL A 73 -10.35 -2.57 -2.27
N PHE A 74 -10.07 -2.32 -0.99
CA PHE A 74 -11.09 -2.10 0.04
C PHE A 74 -12.02 -0.94 -0.33
N PHE A 75 -11.50 0.14 -0.87
CA PHE A 75 -12.29 1.28 -1.36
C PHE A 75 -12.86 1.08 -2.79
N GLY A 76 -12.80 -0.13 -3.35
CA GLY A 76 -13.39 -0.50 -4.64
C GLY A 76 -12.51 -0.19 -5.85
N GLY A 77 -11.21 0.01 -5.67
CA GLY A 77 -10.23 0.14 -6.74
C GLY A 77 -9.82 -1.20 -7.37
N THR A 78 -8.96 -1.14 -8.39
CA THR A 78 -8.39 -2.30 -9.09
C THR A 78 -6.87 -2.25 -9.10
N LEU A 79 -6.23 -3.37 -9.44
CA LEU A 79 -4.77 -3.50 -9.48
C LEU A 79 -4.28 -3.88 -10.88
N ILE A 80 -3.11 -3.35 -11.25
CA ILE A 80 -2.28 -3.88 -12.32
C ILE A 80 -1.58 -5.13 -11.75
N GLN A 81 -1.85 -6.31 -12.34
CA GLN A 81 -1.33 -7.58 -11.82
C GLN A 81 0.13 -7.85 -12.17
N ASP A 82 0.66 -7.22 -13.22
CA ASP A 82 2.08 -7.30 -13.59
C ASP A 82 2.56 -5.99 -14.21
N LEU A 83 3.42 -5.30 -13.49
CA LEU A 83 4.00 -4.02 -13.85
C LEU A 83 5.50 -4.20 -14.05
N PRO A 84 6.04 -3.99 -15.26
CA PRO A 84 7.48 -4.10 -15.49
C PRO A 84 8.24 -2.95 -14.84
N GLY A 85 9.50 -3.20 -14.47
CA GLY A 85 10.42 -2.14 -14.04
C GLY A 85 10.44 -1.82 -12.54
N HIS A 86 9.47 -2.31 -11.77
CA HIS A 86 9.34 -2.03 -10.33
C HIS A 86 9.76 -3.18 -9.41
N SER A 87 9.91 -4.39 -9.94
CA SER A 87 10.39 -5.54 -9.18
C SER A 87 11.86 -5.42 -8.80
N GLN A 88 12.25 -6.10 -7.74
CA GLN A 88 13.65 -6.28 -7.38
C GLN A 88 14.50 -6.77 -8.57
N ALA A 89 15.75 -6.34 -8.61
CA ALA A 89 16.74 -6.81 -9.56
C ALA A 89 17.93 -7.42 -8.81
N ALA A 90 18.31 -8.65 -9.17
CA ALA A 90 19.41 -9.38 -8.52
C ALA A 90 19.30 -9.39 -6.97
N GLY A 91 18.09 -9.59 -6.44
CA GLY A 91 17.83 -9.66 -4.99
C GLY A 91 17.92 -8.33 -4.25
N ARG A 92 17.98 -7.20 -4.97
CA ARG A 92 18.02 -5.85 -4.39
C ARG A 92 16.83 -5.03 -4.86
N ASP A 93 16.34 -4.18 -3.97
CA ASP A 93 15.31 -3.21 -4.33
C ASP A 93 15.85 -2.27 -5.42
N ARG A 94 15.01 -1.94 -6.41
CA ARG A 94 15.31 -0.86 -7.35
C ARG A 94 15.18 0.47 -6.63
N LEU A 95 15.80 1.50 -7.18
CA LEU A 95 15.61 2.87 -6.73
C LEU A 95 15.04 3.68 -7.90
N HIS A 96 14.02 4.47 -7.63
CA HIS A 96 13.50 5.43 -8.59
C HIS A 96 13.07 6.73 -7.94
N ARG A 97 13.02 7.77 -8.76
CA ARG A 97 12.55 9.07 -8.30
C ARG A 97 11.03 9.13 -8.40
N VAL A 98 10.41 9.68 -7.36
CA VAL A 98 8.99 9.99 -7.33
C VAL A 98 8.76 11.50 -7.21
N ARG A 99 7.64 11.96 -7.74
CA ARG A 99 7.14 13.33 -7.56
C ARG A 99 5.92 13.30 -6.66
N THR A 100 5.90 14.19 -5.67
CA THR A 100 4.85 14.30 -4.66
C THR A 100 4.05 15.59 -4.87
N ALA A 101 2.74 15.49 -4.97
CA ALA A 101 1.85 16.65 -5.02
C ALA A 101 1.61 17.22 -3.62
N PRO A 102 1.11 18.48 -3.50
CA PRO A 102 0.75 19.10 -2.23
C PRO A 102 -0.11 18.19 -1.35
N SER A 103 0.47 17.79 -0.23
CA SER A 103 -0.10 16.81 0.72
C SER A 103 0.79 16.76 1.96
N PRO A 104 0.29 16.22 3.09
CA PRO A 104 1.14 15.98 4.26
C PRO A 104 2.39 15.12 3.96
N LEU A 105 2.34 14.28 2.93
CA LEU A 105 3.51 13.50 2.50
C LEU A 105 4.58 14.40 1.87
N GLN A 106 4.18 15.43 1.12
CA GLN A 106 5.10 16.44 0.59
C GLN A 106 5.73 17.28 1.70
N ASP A 107 4.97 17.62 2.74
CA ASP A 107 5.48 18.38 3.89
C ASP A 107 6.56 17.57 4.64
N LEU A 108 6.43 16.25 4.67
CA LEU A 108 7.40 15.35 5.31
C LEU A 108 8.65 15.09 4.46
N PHE A 109 8.51 14.89 3.16
CA PHE A 109 9.57 14.36 2.30
C PHE A 109 9.96 15.27 1.12
N GLY A 110 9.27 16.38 0.94
CA GLY A 110 9.50 17.29 -0.19
C GLY A 110 8.79 16.88 -1.48
N GLU A 111 8.96 17.72 -2.51
CA GLU A 111 8.34 17.53 -3.82
C GLU A 111 8.91 16.31 -4.58
N THR A 112 10.18 16.00 -4.38
CA THR A 112 10.84 14.87 -5.03
C THR A 112 11.60 14.04 -4.02
N LEU A 113 11.49 12.72 -4.14
CA LEU A 113 12.14 11.75 -3.27
C LEU A 113 12.67 10.59 -4.12
N VAL A 114 13.78 9.99 -3.71
CA VAL A 114 14.22 8.70 -4.24
C VAL A 114 13.74 7.62 -3.28
N VAL A 115 12.96 6.68 -3.79
CA VAL A 115 12.37 5.58 -3.03
C VAL A 115 12.86 4.23 -3.56
N ASN A 116 12.75 3.20 -2.71
CA ASN A 116 12.97 1.83 -3.13
C ASN A 116 11.73 1.24 -3.80
N SER A 117 11.92 0.24 -4.63
CA SER A 117 10.85 -0.45 -5.35
C SER A 117 11.10 -1.95 -5.38
N ALA A 118 10.13 -2.72 -4.89
CA ALA A 118 10.21 -4.17 -4.76
C ALA A 118 8.83 -4.81 -5.05
N HIS A 119 8.08 -4.25 -6.00
CA HIS A 119 6.73 -4.70 -6.33
C HIS A 119 6.58 -4.95 -7.83
N HIS A 120 5.69 -5.85 -8.22
CA HIS A 120 5.28 -6.05 -9.61
C HIS A 120 3.79 -5.77 -9.83
N GLN A 121 3.10 -5.34 -8.78
CA GLN A 121 1.72 -4.88 -8.85
C GLN A 121 1.63 -3.43 -8.41
N ALA A 122 0.60 -2.72 -8.87
CA ALA A 122 0.33 -1.34 -8.50
C ALA A 122 -1.17 -1.05 -8.52
N ALA A 123 -1.58 0.08 -7.91
CA ALA A 123 -2.94 0.57 -8.08
C ALA A 123 -3.20 0.94 -9.55
N ASP A 124 -4.32 0.45 -10.10
CA ASP A 124 -4.83 0.79 -11.42
C ASP A 124 -5.91 1.87 -11.29
N ARG A 125 -7.17 1.51 -11.21
CA ARG A 125 -8.24 2.46 -10.87
C ARG A 125 -8.27 2.65 -9.35
N LEU A 126 -8.20 3.91 -8.92
CA LEU A 126 -8.27 4.22 -7.50
C LEU A 126 -9.66 3.99 -6.92
N GLY A 127 -9.68 3.51 -5.69
CA GLY A 127 -10.88 3.34 -4.89
C GLY A 127 -11.53 4.67 -4.49
N GLN A 128 -12.79 4.59 -4.12
CA GLN A 128 -13.59 5.77 -3.75
C GLN A 128 -12.95 6.52 -2.56
N GLY A 129 -12.83 7.83 -2.69
CA GLY A 129 -12.25 8.70 -1.67
C GLY A 129 -10.73 8.68 -1.61
N LEU A 130 -10.04 7.77 -2.30
CA LEU A 130 -8.59 7.80 -2.41
C LEU A 130 -8.14 8.83 -3.45
N ARG A 131 -7.06 9.52 -3.13
CA ARG A 131 -6.35 10.44 -4.02
C ARG A 131 -4.89 10.04 -4.11
N ALA A 132 -4.38 9.85 -5.32
CA ALA A 132 -2.95 9.71 -5.53
C ALA A 132 -2.26 11.04 -5.20
N VAL A 133 -1.14 10.95 -4.48
CA VAL A 133 -0.33 12.09 -4.07
C VAL A 133 1.13 11.94 -4.46
N GLN A 134 1.55 10.76 -4.94
CA GLN A 134 2.91 10.52 -5.37
C GLN A 134 2.93 9.57 -6.57
N TRP A 135 3.82 9.84 -7.53
CA TRP A 135 3.96 9.06 -8.76
C TRP A 135 5.43 8.86 -9.12
N ALA A 136 5.74 7.68 -9.63
CA ALA A 136 6.96 7.42 -10.37
C ALA A 136 6.94 8.13 -11.74
N ILE A 137 8.09 8.15 -12.41
CA ILE A 137 8.23 8.86 -13.70
C ILE A 137 7.37 8.25 -14.83
N ASP A 138 7.05 6.97 -14.73
CA ASP A 138 6.19 6.25 -15.68
C ASP A 138 4.68 6.41 -15.39
N GLY A 139 4.34 7.19 -14.36
CA GLY A 139 2.97 7.44 -13.94
C GLY A 139 2.42 6.44 -12.92
N THR A 140 3.19 5.45 -12.51
CA THR A 140 2.80 4.50 -11.46
C THR A 140 2.48 5.25 -10.16
N VAL A 141 1.35 4.95 -9.55
CA VAL A 141 0.95 5.53 -8.25
C VAL A 141 1.82 4.95 -7.15
N GLU A 142 2.52 5.83 -6.45
CA GLU A 142 3.48 5.48 -5.40
C GLU A 142 3.01 5.87 -3.99
N ALA A 143 2.00 6.73 -3.89
CA ALA A 143 1.30 6.97 -2.64
C ALA A 143 -0.13 7.47 -2.84
N VAL A 144 -0.98 7.11 -1.90
CA VAL A 144 -2.36 7.55 -1.82
C VAL A 144 -2.68 8.07 -0.43
N ILE A 145 -3.64 9.01 -0.37
CA ILE A 145 -4.28 9.40 0.88
C ILE A 145 -5.80 9.38 0.68
N HIS A 146 -6.55 9.11 1.74
CA HIS A 146 -7.99 9.26 1.70
C HIS A 146 -8.37 10.72 2.00
N GLN A 147 -9.37 11.25 1.30
CA GLN A 147 -9.74 12.68 1.34
C GLN A 147 -10.35 13.12 2.67
N SER A 148 -10.94 12.20 3.45
CA SER A 148 -11.67 12.52 4.67
C SER A 148 -11.39 11.58 5.85
N LEU A 149 -10.63 10.50 5.64
CA LEU A 149 -10.27 9.54 6.67
C LEU A 149 -8.75 9.58 6.91
N PRO A 150 -8.28 9.23 8.10
CA PRO A 150 -6.84 9.18 8.39
C PRO A 150 -6.20 7.90 7.81
N VAL A 151 -6.27 7.75 6.48
CA VAL A 151 -5.81 6.58 5.74
C VAL A 151 -4.79 7.01 4.72
N TRP A 152 -3.61 6.39 4.79
CA TRP A 152 -2.46 6.65 3.93
C TRP A 152 -1.93 5.33 3.40
N GLY A 153 -1.37 5.35 2.20
CA GLY A 153 -0.67 4.22 1.63
C GLY A 153 0.54 4.66 0.83
N VAL A 154 1.64 3.92 0.96
CA VAL A 154 2.85 4.08 0.14
C VAL A 154 3.17 2.75 -0.55
N GLN A 155 3.57 2.79 -1.82
CA GLN A 155 3.91 1.59 -2.59
C GLN A 155 5.34 1.12 -2.33
N TRP A 156 6.20 2.04 -1.96
CA TRP A 156 7.58 1.79 -1.56
C TRP A 156 7.68 1.35 -0.09
N HIS A 157 8.87 0.92 0.34
CA HIS A 157 9.14 0.37 1.66
C HIS A 157 9.93 1.37 2.52
N PRO A 158 9.28 2.24 3.31
CA PRO A 158 9.97 3.20 4.18
C PRO A 158 10.88 2.51 5.21
N GLU A 159 10.48 1.31 5.65
CA GLU A 159 11.23 0.52 6.63
C GLU A 159 12.56 -0.05 6.08
N ARG A 160 12.79 0.07 4.77
CA ARG A 160 14.02 -0.39 4.11
C ARG A 160 14.89 0.74 3.60
N LEU A 161 14.46 2.00 3.74
CA LEU A 161 15.28 3.15 3.34
C LEU A 161 16.46 3.30 4.32
N ALA A 162 17.68 3.34 3.76
CA ALA A 162 18.89 3.63 4.52
C ALA A 162 19.24 5.12 4.37
N GLY A 163 19.74 5.76 5.43
CA GLY A 163 20.18 7.15 5.40
C GLY A 163 19.28 8.12 6.19
N PRO A 164 19.39 9.44 5.97
CA PRO A 164 18.70 10.46 6.76
C PRO A 164 17.16 10.39 6.68
N LEU A 165 16.61 9.55 5.82
CA LEU A 165 15.18 9.22 5.76
C LEU A 165 14.83 7.94 6.53
N SER A 166 15.80 7.19 7.06
CA SER A 166 15.51 6.19 8.07
C SER A 166 15.00 6.94 9.29
N LEU A 167 13.75 6.71 9.63
CA LEU A 167 13.16 7.21 10.87
C LEU A 167 14.05 6.74 12.03
N SER A 168 14.91 7.62 12.53
CA SER A 168 15.72 7.40 13.73
C SER A 168 14.82 7.48 14.96
#